data_23b6fffc6a4232dada60ad7131cd245e
#
_entry.id   23b6fffc6a4232dada60ad7131cd245e
#
_cell.length_a   1.000
_cell.length_b   1.000
_cell.length_c   1.000
_cell.angle_alpha   90.00
_cell.angle_beta   90.00
_cell.angle_gamma   90.00
#
_symmetry.space_group_name_H-M   'P 1'
#
loop_
_entity.id
_entity.type
_entity.pdbx_description
1 polymer ?
#
loop_
_entity_poly.entity_id
_entity_poly.type
_entity_poly.pdbx_seq_one_letter_code
_entity_poly.pdbx_strand_id
1 'polypeptide(L)'
;MPITDRRTLLRSAAALPVAAATANMALAQGSETAPGAAAKPAPAKDVTRTLAHYLVTASYDDLPANVRKEGVRTLLNWVGVAIGGSRHQTVDIAVSALQPFSGPAQASLFGRRERFDIMNAAFINGVSSHIFDYDDTHLKTIIHPAGPVASAILALSEMQPVSGKEFLNALVLGVETECRIGNAVYPNHYDVGWHIT
;
A
#
# COMPACT_ATOMS: atom_id res chain seq x y z
N MET A 1 3.02 -31.16 -35.49
CA MET A 1 3.23 -29.71 -35.30
C MET A 1 4.37 -29.54 -34.31
N PRO A 2 5.52 -28.97 -34.66
CA PRO A 2 6.63 -28.81 -33.72
C PRO A 2 6.32 -27.66 -32.74
N ILE A 3 6.55 -27.94 -31.45
CA ILE A 3 6.42 -27.00 -30.36
C ILE A 3 7.57 -25.99 -30.50
N THR A 4 7.24 -24.75 -30.80
CA THR A 4 8.21 -23.64 -30.92
C THR A 4 8.75 -23.31 -29.53
N ASP A 5 10.07 -23.48 -29.35
CA ASP A 5 10.78 -23.23 -28.10
C ASP A 5 10.61 -21.77 -27.66
N ARG A 6 10.34 -21.56 -26.37
CA ARG A 6 10.19 -20.23 -25.70
C ARG A 6 11.35 -19.27 -26.00
N ARG A 7 12.57 -19.80 -26.21
CA ARG A 7 13.76 -19.01 -26.53
C ARG A 7 13.73 -18.41 -27.94
N THR A 8 13.04 -19.07 -28.88
CA THR A 8 12.86 -18.58 -30.24
C THR A 8 11.85 -17.44 -30.29
N LEU A 9 10.81 -17.48 -29.45
CA LEU A 9 9.80 -16.43 -29.34
C LEU A 9 10.37 -15.13 -28.77
N LEU A 10 11.27 -15.23 -27.78
CA LEU A 10 11.92 -14.05 -27.15
C LEU A 10 12.98 -13.42 -28.09
N ARG A 11 13.59 -14.19 -29.00
CA ARG A 11 14.54 -13.65 -29.98
C ARG A 11 13.84 -12.94 -31.15
N SER A 12 12.62 -13.31 -31.48
CA SER A 12 11.84 -12.67 -32.55
C SER A 12 11.22 -11.31 -32.10
N ALA A 13 11.08 -11.07 -30.80
CA ALA A 13 10.58 -9.79 -30.25
C ALA A 13 11.66 -8.70 -30.16
N ALA A 14 12.94 -9.05 -30.30
CA ALA A 14 14.08 -8.12 -30.18
C ALA A 14 14.51 -7.44 -31.50
N ALA A 15 13.81 -7.67 -32.61
CA ALA A 15 14.18 -7.17 -33.92
C ALA A 15 13.14 -6.21 -34.55
N LEU A 16 12.57 -5.31 -33.75
CA LEU A 16 11.86 -4.15 -34.30
C LEU A 16 12.76 -2.91 -34.18
N PRO A 17 12.93 -2.12 -35.27
CA PRO A 17 13.92 -1.06 -35.29
C PRO A 17 13.52 0.12 -34.41
N VAL A 18 14.39 0.46 -33.46
CA VAL A 18 14.35 1.67 -32.63
C VAL A 18 14.56 2.97 -33.48
N ALA A 19 14.50 2.90 -34.80
CA ALA A 19 14.78 4.04 -35.69
C ALA A 19 13.62 5.01 -35.89
N ALA A 20 12.40 4.74 -35.37
CA ALA A 20 11.25 5.65 -35.57
C ALA A 20 10.94 6.56 -34.35
N ALA A 21 11.59 6.38 -33.20
CA ALA A 21 11.31 7.16 -32.01
C ALA A 21 12.20 8.41 -31.83
N THR A 22 13.30 8.53 -32.59
CA THR A 22 14.24 9.65 -32.43
C THR A 22 13.93 10.87 -33.29
N ALA A 23 13.04 10.75 -34.29
CA ALA A 23 12.71 11.88 -35.17
C ALA A 23 11.66 12.86 -34.61
N ASN A 24 10.89 12.48 -33.57
CA ASN A 24 9.86 13.36 -33.01
C ASN A 24 10.27 14.10 -31.72
N MET A 25 11.47 13.88 -31.20
CA MET A 25 11.96 14.61 -30.02
C MET A 25 12.70 15.91 -30.34
N ALA A 26 13.00 16.18 -31.62
CA ALA A 26 13.77 17.37 -32.03
C ALA A 26 12.91 18.62 -32.35
N LEU A 27 11.57 18.52 -32.32
CA LEU A 27 10.68 19.64 -32.67
C LEU A 27 9.92 20.24 -31.48
N ALA A 28 10.18 19.80 -30.25
CA ALA A 28 9.55 20.34 -29.03
C ALA A 28 10.49 21.21 -28.15
N GLN A 29 11.58 21.72 -28.70
CA GLN A 29 12.37 22.77 -28.05
C GLN A 29 11.90 24.15 -28.48
N GLY A 30 10.62 24.43 -28.26
CA GLY A 30 10.14 25.81 -28.12
C GLY A 30 10.60 26.30 -26.74
N SER A 31 11.23 27.47 -26.72
CA SER A 31 11.68 28.16 -25.52
C SER A 31 10.52 28.41 -24.54
N GLU A 32 10.22 27.46 -23.69
CA GLU A 32 9.45 27.76 -22.48
C GLU A 32 10.41 28.45 -21.50
N THR A 33 10.24 29.75 -21.33
CA THR A 33 10.72 30.48 -20.18
C THR A 33 10.26 29.70 -18.93
N ALA A 34 11.22 29.21 -18.15
CA ALA A 34 10.95 28.50 -16.90
C ALA A 34 9.91 29.28 -16.07
N PRO A 35 8.80 28.67 -15.64
CA PRO A 35 7.89 29.35 -14.74
C PRO A 35 8.69 29.76 -13.51
N GLY A 36 8.67 31.06 -13.19
CA GLY A 36 9.34 31.54 -11.99
C GLY A 36 8.99 30.65 -10.80
N ALA A 37 10.00 30.25 -10.02
CA ALA A 37 9.84 29.36 -8.88
C ALA A 37 8.67 29.87 -8.01
N ALA A 38 7.56 29.18 -8.04
CA ALA A 38 6.41 29.52 -7.22
C ALA A 38 6.90 29.56 -5.76
N ALA A 39 6.68 30.68 -5.10
CA ALA A 39 7.09 30.86 -3.71
C ALA A 39 6.58 29.69 -2.89
N LYS A 40 7.50 29.02 -2.17
CA LYS A 40 7.15 27.87 -1.33
C LYS A 40 6.04 28.31 -0.37
N PRO A 41 4.86 27.66 -0.38
CA PRO A 41 3.76 28.09 0.45
C PRO A 41 4.21 28.16 1.91
N ALA A 42 3.79 29.19 2.63
CA ALA A 42 4.09 29.30 4.06
C ALA A 42 3.63 28.05 4.79
N PRO A 43 4.40 27.52 5.76
CA PRO A 43 4.02 26.33 6.48
C PRO A 43 2.64 26.55 7.13
N ALA A 44 1.70 25.64 6.82
CA ALA A 44 0.38 25.70 7.41
C ALA A 44 0.51 25.45 8.93
N LYS A 45 -0.14 26.33 9.74
CA LYS A 45 -0.15 26.18 11.21
C LYS A 45 -1.05 25.03 11.59
N ASP A 46 -0.68 24.33 12.66
CA ASP A 46 -1.50 23.29 13.31
C ASP A 46 -1.94 22.12 12.40
N VAL A 47 -1.16 21.74 11.38
CA VAL A 47 -1.49 20.66 10.44
C VAL A 47 -1.77 19.35 11.18
N THR A 48 -0.91 18.99 12.12
CA THR A 48 -1.06 17.76 12.91
C THR A 48 -2.35 17.79 13.74
N ARG A 49 -2.67 18.92 14.37
CA ARG A 49 -3.91 19.07 15.13
C ARG A 49 -5.14 18.96 14.24
N THR A 50 -5.10 19.56 13.06
CA THR A 50 -6.20 19.52 12.08
C THR A 50 -6.44 18.09 11.60
N LEU A 51 -5.38 17.36 11.27
CA LEU A 51 -5.48 15.96 10.86
C LEU A 51 -6.00 15.09 12.02
N ALA A 52 -5.45 15.24 13.20
CA ALA A 52 -5.91 14.50 14.39
C ALA A 52 -7.38 14.76 14.71
N HIS A 53 -7.81 16.02 14.64
CA HIS A 53 -9.22 16.37 14.86
C HIS A 53 -10.12 15.70 13.81
N TYR A 54 -9.74 15.76 12.55
CA TYR A 54 -10.46 15.07 11.47
C TYR A 54 -10.61 13.56 11.77
N LEU A 55 -9.51 12.89 12.12
CA LEU A 55 -9.51 11.45 12.37
C LEU A 55 -10.41 11.02 13.53
N VAL A 56 -10.47 11.81 14.61
CA VAL A 56 -11.28 11.47 15.79
C VAL A 56 -12.75 11.89 15.66
N THR A 57 -13.10 12.74 14.69
CA THR A 57 -14.47 13.23 14.50
C THR A 57 -15.17 12.65 13.29
N ALA A 58 -14.45 12.14 12.31
CA ALA A 58 -15.04 11.56 11.10
C ALA A 58 -15.77 10.24 11.39
N SER A 59 -16.95 10.09 10.82
CA SER A 59 -17.78 8.90 10.95
C SER A 59 -18.00 8.19 9.63
N TYR A 60 -18.42 6.92 9.68
CA TYR A 60 -18.75 6.15 8.49
C TYR A 60 -19.83 6.84 7.63
N ASP A 61 -20.80 7.49 8.26
CA ASP A 61 -21.92 8.08 7.56
C ASP A 61 -21.51 9.36 6.79
N ASP A 62 -20.39 9.99 7.16
CA ASP A 62 -19.79 11.12 6.46
C ASP A 62 -19.05 10.69 5.18
N LEU A 63 -18.72 9.41 5.03
CA LEU A 63 -18.02 8.91 3.86
C LEU A 63 -18.92 8.90 2.63
N PRO A 64 -18.52 9.52 1.50
CA PRO A 64 -19.25 9.42 0.24
C PRO A 64 -19.43 7.97 -0.22
N ALA A 65 -20.51 7.68 -0.92
CA ALA A 65 -20.83 6.31 -1.36
C ALA A 65 -19.75 5.68 -2.25
N ASN A 66 -19.12 6.46 -3.11
CA ASN A 66 -17.98 6.02 -3.92
C ASN A 66 -16.75 5.67 -3.06
N VAL A 67 -16.45 6.44 -2.02
CA VAL A 67 -15.34 6.16 -1.07
C VAL A 67 -15.62 4.88 -0.31
N ARG A 68 -16.85 4.67 0.19
CA ARG A 68 -17.24 3.41 0.83
C ARG A 68 -17.06 2.20 -0.08
N LYS A 69 -17.46 2.34 -1.36
CA LYS A 69 -17.28 1.30 -2.38
C LYS A 69 -15.79 0.97 -2.61
N GLU A 70 -14.95 1.99 -2.75
CA GLU A 70 -13.51 1.79 -2.93
C GLU A 70 -12.86 1.20 -1.67
N GLY A 71 -13.25 1.62 -0.48
CA GLY A 71 -12.79 0.99 0.77
C GLY A 71 -13.10 -0.50 0.85
N VAL A 72 -14.29 -0.93 0.39
CA VAL A 72 -14.63 -2.37 0.29
C VAL A 72 -13.75 -3.07 -0.74
N ARG A 73 -13.48 -2.45 -1.89
CA ARG A 73 -12.58 -3.03 -2.92
C ARG A 73 -11.16 -3.18 -2.38
N THR A 74 -10.65 -2.16 -1.70
CA THR A 74 -9.34 -2.18 -1.06
C THR A 74 -9.24 -3.30 -0.03
N LEU A 75 -10.25 -3.44 0.82
CA LEU A 75 -10.32 -4.54 1.79
C LEU A 75 -10.32 -5.91 1.11
N LEU A 76 -11.11 -6.08 0.05
CA LEU A 76 -11.17 -7.33 -0.70
C LEU A 76 -9.82 -7.67 -1.36
N ASN A 77 -9.16 -6.67 -1.96
CA ASN A 77 -7.82 -6.83 -2.53
C ASN A 77 -6.84 -7.27 -1.44
N TRP A 78 -6.78 -6.54 -0.31
CA TRP A 78 -5.87 -6.86 0.79
C TRP A 78 -6.09 -8.29 1.33
N VAL A 79 -7.35 -8.72 1.56
CA VAL A 79 -7.67 -10.09 1.98
C VAL A 79 -7.15 -11.11 0.96
N GLY A 80 -7.36 -10.86 -0.33
CA GLY A 80 -6.92 -11.74 -1.41
C GLY A 80 -5.41 -11.90 -1.46
N VAL A 81 -4.67 -10.79 -1.41
CA VAL A 81 -3.19 -10.83 -1.47
C VAL A 81 -2.59 -11.39 -0.18
N ALA A 82 -3.17 -11.10 0.99
CA ALA A 82 -2.72 -11.67 2.26
C ALA A 82 -2.89 -13.20 2.31
N ILE A 83 -4.03 -13.73 1.85
CA ILE A 83 -4.23 -15.17 1.72
C ILE A 83 -3.27 -15.76 0.69
N GLY A 84 -3.12 -15.10 -0.47
CA GLY A 84 -2.23 -15.54 -1.54
C GLY A 84 -0.77 -15.66 -1.09
N GLY A 85 -0.28 -14.70 -0.30
CA GLY A 85 1.08 -14.67 0.24
C GLY A 85 1.31 -15.58 1.44
N SER A 86 0.26 -16.03 2.11
CA SER A 86 0.29 -16.67 3.43
C SER A 86 1.19 -17.92 3.53
N ARG A 87 1.47 -18.61 2.44
CA ARG A 87 2.31 -19.81 2.37
C ARG A 87 3.68 -19.55 1.74
N HIS A 88 4.03 -18.30 1.54
CA HIS A 88 5.36 -17.96 1.03
C HIS A 88 6.43 -18.22 2.10
N GLN A 89 7.63 -18.63 1.67
CA GLN A 89 8.75 -18.94 2.56
C GLN A 89 9.10 -17.81 3.53
N THR A 90 9.00 -16.55 3.09
CA THR A 90 9.25 -15.38 3.95
C THR A 90 8.29 -15.33 5.13
N VAL A 91 7.02 -15.70 4.91
CA VAL A 91 6.00 -15.76 5.96
C VAL A 91 6.30 -16.91 6.92
N ASP A 92 6.74 -18.08 6.42
CA ASP A 92 7.16 -19.21 7.26
C ASP A 92 8.34 -18.83 8.15
N ILE A 93 9.31 -18.08 7.62
CA ILE A 93 10.45 -17.54 8.38
C ILE A 93 9.96 -16.58 9.46
N ALA A 94 9.09 -15.64 9.11
CA ALA A 94 8.55 -14.66 10.07
C ALA A 94 7.79 -15.35 11.21
N VAL A 95 6.92 -16.33 10.88
CA VAL A 95 6.19 -17.14 11.87
C VAL A 95 7.16 -17.87 12.80
N SER A 96 8.14 -18.57 12.26
CA SER A 96 9.12 -19.34 13.05
C SER A 96 9.98 -18.45 13.94
N ALA A 97 10.39 -17.28 13.45
CA ALA A 97 11.24 -16.36 14.18
C ALA A 97 10.49 -15.65 15.33
N LEU A 98 9.22 -15.32 15.13
CA LEU A 98 8.43 -14.54 16.08
C LEU A 98 7.70 -15.41 17.11
N GLN A 99 7.42 -16.68 16.79
CA GLN A 99 6.68 -17.58 17.69
C GLN A 99 7.25 -17.67 19.12
N PRO A 100 8.59 -17.76 19.34
CA PRO A 100 9.14 -17.80 20.69
C PRO A 100 8.93 -16.51 21.50
N PHE A 101 8.62 -15.40 20.86
CA PHE A 101 8.47 -14.07 21.45
C PHE A 101 7.00 -13.60 21.47
N SER A 102 6.09 -14.40 20.89
CA SER A 102 4.67 -14.05 20.84
C SER A 102 4.04 -14.15 22.22
N GLY A 103 3.17 -13.19 22.52
CA GLY A 103 2.27 -13.19 23.66
C GLY A 103 1.08 -14.16 23.47
N PRO A 104 -0.07 -13.90 24.14
CA PRO A 104 -1.27 -14.72 23.99
C PRO A 104 -1.77 -14.77 22.54
N ALA A 105 -2.34 -15.90 22.12
CA ALA A 105 -2.88 -16.13 20.79
C ALA A 105 -4.21 -15.36 20.56
N GLN A 106 -4.13 -14.07 20.32
CA GLN A 106 -5.26 -13.14 20.25
C GLN A 106 -5.80 -12.93 18.83
N ALA A 107 -4.94 -12.98 17.80
CA ALA A 107 -5.32 -12.68 16.44
C ALA A 107 -4.87 -13.76 15.44
N SER A 108 -5.61 -13.87 14.34
CA SER A 108 -5.42 -14.88 13.30
C SER A 108 -4.40 -14.42 12.26
N LEU A 109 -3.70 -15.40 11.69
CA LEU A 109 -2.95 -15.19 10.44
C LEU A 109 -3.80 -15.65 9.25
N PHE A 110 -4.00 -14.80 8.26
CA PHE A 110 -4.77 -15.17 7.07
C PHE A 110 -4.17 -16.36 6.32
N GLY A 111 -5.03 -17.29 5.90
CA GLY A 111 -4.63 -18.50 5.19
C GLY A 111 -3.84 -19.51 6.05
N ARG A 112 -3.72 -19.31 7.37
CA ARG A 112 -2.97 -20.15 8.30
C ARG A 112 -3.83 -20.59 9.49
N ARG A 113 -3.33 -21.55 10.26
CA ARG A 113 -3.98 -22.02 11.49
C ARG A 113 -3.39 -21.39 12.75
N GLU A 114 -2.18 -20.88 12.63
CA GLU A 114 -1.46 -20.25 13.73
C GLU A 114 -2.15 -18.96 14.13
N ARG A 115 -2.09 -18.66 15.42
CA ARG A 115 -2.55 -17.42 16.03
C ARG A 115 -1.43 -16.79 16.82
N PHE A 116 -1.36 -15.50 16.84
CA PHE A 116 -0.33 -14.72 17.53
C PHE A 116 -0.98 -13.64 18.41
N ASP A 117 -0.18 -12.95 19.22
CA ASP A 117 -0.60 -11.69 19.78
C ASP A 117 -0.90 -10.66 18.68
N ILE A 118 -1.64 -9.61 19.01
CA ILE A 118 -2.11 -8.64 18.02
C ILE A 118 -0.99 -7.95 17.24
N MET A 119 0.16 -7.68 17.88
CA MET A 119 1.27 -6.98 17.23
C MET A 119 1.96 -7.88 16.19
N ASN A 120 2.29 -9.11 16.60
CA ASN A 120 2.93 -10.06 15.71
C ASN A 120 1.97 -10.54 14.60
N ALA A 121 0.68 -10.70 14.90
CA ALA A 121 -0.32 -11.05 13.88
C ALA A 121 -0.47 -9.92 12.84
N ALA A 122 -0.55 -8.66 13.26
CA ALA A 122 -0.58 -7.52 12.35
C ALA A 122 0.66 -7.48 11.46
N PHE A 123 1.85 -7.63 12.03
CA PHE A 123 3.10 -7.65 11.28
C PHE A 123 3.15 -8.78 10.25
N ILE A 124 2.84 -10.02 10.65
CA ILE A 124 2.90 -11.18 9.74
C ILE A 124 1.87 -11.06 8.61
N ASN A 125 0.64 -10.59 8.90
CA ASN A 125 -0.37 -10.36 7.88
C ASN A 125 0.04 -9.23 6.91
N GLY A 126 0.71 -8.19 7.41
CA GLY A 126 1.29 -7.13 6.59
C GLY A 126 2.36 -7.69 5.64
N VAL A 127 3.32 -8.44 6.14
CA VAL A 127 4.33 -9.14 5.31
C VAL A 127 3.65 -10.02 4.27
N SER A 128 2.66 -10.82 4.67
CA SER A 128 1.94 -11.72 3.77
C SER A 128 1.23 -10.98 2.65
N SER A 129 0.63 -9.82 2.94
CA SER A 129 -0.13 -9.03 1.95
C SER A 129 0.74 -8.39 0.89
N HIS A 130 2.02 -8.10 1.20
CA HIS A 130 2.93 -7.41 0.29
C HIS A 130 3.93 -8.33 -0.45
N ILE A 131 3.97 -9.61 -0.14
CA ILE A 131 5.02 -10.53 -0.59
C ILE A 131 5.16 -10.64 -2.11
N PHE A 132 4.11 -10.40 -2.86
CA PHE A 132 4.09 -10.45 -4.32
C PHE A 132 4.01 -9.08 -4.98
N ASP A 133 4.01 -7.99 -4.20
CA ASP A 133 3.90 -6.61 -4.71
C ASP A 133 2.67 -6.46 -5.64
N TYR A 134 1.52 -6.96 -5.19
CA TYR A 134 0.26 -7.02 -5.95
C TYR A 134 -0.91 -6.41 -5.18
N ASP A 135 -0.60 -5.71 -4.11
CA ASP A 135 -1.51 -4.97 -3.26
C ASP A 135 -1.83 -3.57 -3.81
N ASP A 136 -2.71 -2.86 -3.13
CA ASP A 136 -3.14 -1.52 -3.53
C ASP A 136 -1.96 -0.53 -3.57
N THR A 137 -2.01 0.40 -4.51
CA THR A 137 -0.92 1.38 -4.69
C THR A 137 -1.49 2.78 -4.84
N HIS A 138 -1.03 3.71 -4.00
CA HIS A 138 -1.26 5.13 -4.19
C HIS A 138 -0.25 5.70 -5.18
N LEU A 139 -0.63 5.78 -6.46
CA LEU A 139 0.27 6.08 -7.60
C LEU A 139 1.09 7.36 -7.45
N LYS A 140 0.61 8.34 -6.70
CA LYS A 140 1.32 9.61 -6.52
C LYS A 140 2.55 9.49 -5.63
N THR A 141 2.54 8.57 -4.68
CA THR A 141 3.61 8.39 -3.68
C THR A 141 4.20 6.99 -3.67
N ILE A 142 3.64 6.08 -4.46
CA ILE A 142 4.06 4.68 -4.61
C ILE A 142 3.97 3.88 -3.30
N ILE A 143 3.15 4.32 -2.33
CA ILE A 143 2.89 3.59 -1.10
C ILE A 143 1.78 2.56 -1.28
N HIS A 144 1.77 1.53 -0.43
CA HIS A 144 0.79 0.44 -0.39
C HIS A 144 0.00 0.49 0.92
N PRO A 145 -0.98 1.41 1.06
CA PRO A 145 -1.50 1.80 2.37
C PRO A 145 -2.40 0.76 3.03
N ALA A 146 -3.03 -0.15 2.27
CA ALA A 146 -3.91 -1.15 2.89
C ALA A 146 -3.13 -2.19 3.70
N GLY A 147 -1.90 -2.52 3.31
CA GLY A 147 -1.08 -3.51 3.98
C GLY A 147 -0.94 -3.26 5.49
N PRO A 148 -0.32 -2.18 5.92
CA PRO A 148 -0.15 -1.85 7.33
C PRO A 148 -1.49 -1.52 8.02
N VAL A 149 -2.37 -0.74 7.37
CA VAL A 149 -3.63 -0.30 7.98
C VAL A 149 -4.58 -1.47 8.23
N ALA A 150 -4.89 -2.27 7.20
CA ALA A 150 -5.85 -3.37 7.34
C ALA A 150 -5.32 -4.48 8.27
N SER A 151 -4.01 -4.75 8.24
CA SER A 151 -3.40 -5.72 9.14
C SER A 151 -3.53 -5.32 10.61
N ALA A 152 -3.31 -4.05 10.94
CA ALA A 152 -3.42 -3.53 12.29
C ALA A 152 -4.88 -3.55 12.80
N ILE A 153 -5.83 -3.02 12.01
CA ILE A 153 -7.23 -2.96 12.45
C ILE A 153 -7.87 -4.35 12.51
N LEU A 154 -7.48 -5.30 11.64
CA LEU A 154 -7.97 -6.66 11.74
C LEU A 154 -7.53 -7.31 13.05
N ALA A 155 -6.23 -7.26 13.36
CA ALA A 155 -5.70 -7.86 14.58
C ALA A 155 -6.38 -7.27 15.83
N LEU A 156 -6.61 -5.96 15.85
CA LEU A 156 -7.33 -5.29 16.94
C LEU A 156 -8.80 -5.72 17.01
N SER A 157 -9.47 -5.87 15.86
CA SER A 157 -10.89 -6.23 15.80
C SER A 157 -11.17 -7.67 16.29
N GLU A 158 -10.17 -8.55 16.26
CA GLU A 158 -10.28 -9.88 16.86
C GLU A 158 -10.17 -9.86 18.39
N MET A 159 -9.61 -8.81 18.97
CA MET A 159 -9.48 -8.64 20.42
C MET A 159 -10.69 -7.93 21.02
N GLN A 160 -11.35 -7.07 20.29
CA GLN A 160 -12.53 -6.31 20.74
C GLN A 160 -13.61 -6.26 19.66
N PRO A 161 -14.91 -6.30 20.04
CA PRO A 161 -16.00 -6.23 19.06
C PRO A 161 -15.96 -4.94 18.27
N VAL A 162 -15.93 -5.05 16.93
CA VAL A 162 -15.96 -3.94 15.99
C VAL A 162 -17.00 -4.22 14.93
N SER A 163 -17.89 -3.26 14.64
CA SER A 163 -18.83 -3.39 13.54
C SER A 163 -18.15 -3.23 12.18
N GLY A 164 -18.74 -3.78 11.13
CA GLY A 164 -18.22 -3.60 9.76
C GLY A 164 -18.16 -2.13 9.32
N LYS A 165 -19.04 -1.26 9.84
CA LYS A 165 -19.00 0.19 9.59
C LYS A 165 -17.77 0.83 10.24
N GLU A 166 -17.52 0.50 11.50
CA GLU A 166 -16.34 1.01 12.23
C GLU A 166 -15.04 0.52 11.58
N PHE A 167 -14.99 -0.76 11.22
CA PHE A 167 -13.83 -1.32 10.51
C PHE A 167 -13.56 -0.59 9.20
N LEU A 168 -14.59 -0.40 8.36
CA LEU A 168 -14.43 0.27 7.08
C LEU A 168 -14.09 1.75 7.24
N ASN A 169 -14.67 2.43 8.24
CA ASN A 169 -14.30 3.82 8.56
C ASN A 169 -12.83 3.91 8.96
N ALA A 170 -12.37 3.03 9.86
CA ALA A 170 -10.97 2.98 10.30
C ALA A 170 -10.01 2.69 9.12
N LEU A 171 -10.38 1.78 8.22
CA LEU A 171 -9.59 1.48 7.02
C LEU A 171 -9.45 2.73 6.13
N VAL A 172 -10.56 3.40 5.81
CA VAL A 172 -10.54 4.59 4.96
C VAL A 172 -9.72 5.72 5.59
N LEU A 173 -9.92 5.99 6.88
CA LEU A 173 -9.20 7.04 7.59
C LEU A 173 -7.69 6.73 7.74
N GLY A 174 -7.33 5.47 7.95
CA GLY A 174 -5.94 5.03 8.00
C GLY A 174 -5.24 5.22 6.66
N VAL A 175 -5.85 4.72 5.57
CA VAL A 175 -5.35 4.90 4.20
C VAL A 175 -5.22 6.37 3.83
N GLU A 176 -6.23 7.20 4.15
CA GLU A 176 -6.21 8.64 3.91
C GLU A 176 -5.05 9.32 4.67
N THR A 177 -4.83 8.93 5.92
CA THR A 177 -3.74 9.47 6.75
C THR A 177 -2.38 9.14 6.16
N GLU A 178 -2.18 7.89 5.79
CA GLU A 178 -0.93 7.42 5.21
C GLU A 178 -0.63 8.11 3.88
N CYS A 179 -1.64 8.22 3.00
CA CYS A 179 -1.50 8.95 1.74
C CYS A 179 -1.20 10.44 1.96
N ARG A 180 -1.77 11.10 2.96
CA ARG A 180 -1.46 12.51 3.29
C ARG A 180 -0.04 12.68 3.78
N ILE A 181 0.42 11.81 4.67
CA ILE A 181 1.80 11.81 5.15
C ILE A 181 2.76 11.52 4.00
N GLY A 182 2.46 10.50 3.18
CA GLY A 182 3.22 10.19 1.97
C GLY A 182 3.36 11.39 1.03
N ASN A 183 2.25 12.11 0.75
CA ASN A 183 2.29 13.33 -0.06
C ASN A 183 3.16 14.44 0.55
N ALA A 184 3.26 14.52 1.87
CA ALA A 184 4.06 15.54 2.55
C ALA A 184 5.57 15.24 2.50
N VAL A 185 5.97 13.97 2.46
CA VAL A 185 7.38 13.55 2.48
C VAL A 185 7.93 13.15 1.12
N TYR A 186 7.07 12.82 0.16
CA TYR A 186 7.48 12.41 -1.18
C TYR A 186 7.94 13.61 -2.03
N PRO A 187 9.02 13.52 -2.81
CA PRO A 187 9.97 12.39 -2.90
C PRO A 187 11.15 12.49 -1.93
N ASN A 188 11.22 13.51 -1.09
CA ASN A 188 12.39 13.87 -0.29
C ASN A 188 12.85 12.76 0.66
N HIS A 189 11.95 11.86 1.09
CA HIS A 189 12.33 10.71 1.92
C HIS A 189 13.33 9.78 1.21
N TYR A 190 13.30 9.65 -0.11
CA TYR A 190 14.29 8.88 -0.87
C TYR A 190 15.68 9.53 -0.82
N ASP A 191 15.76 10.86 -0.86
CA ASP A 191 17.03 11.60 -0.82
C ASP A 191 17.78 11.37 0.49
N VAL A 192 17.06 11.09 1.57
CA VAL A 192 17.64 10.78 2.90
C VAL A 192 17.71 9.28 3.20
N GLY A 193 17.45 8.42 2.22
CA GLY A 193 17.66 6.98 2.30
C GLY A 193 16.47 6.19 2.90
N TRP A 194 15.29 6.78 3.04
CA TRP A 194 14.10 6.07 3.47
C TRP A 194 13.28 5.59 2.26
N HIS A 195 13.08 4.28 2.16
CA HIS A 195 12.15 3.70 1.21
C HIS A 195 10.75 3.70 1.81
N ILE A 196 9.72 4.01 1.00
CA ILE A 196 8.35 4.20 1.49
C ILE A 196 7.48 2.96 1.30
N THR A 197 7.98 1.97 0.58
CA THR A 197 7.28 0.70 0.29
C THR A 197 7.90 -0.45 1.04
#